data_ef5ece4322ebfb0438750b2517b50e1a
#
_entry.id   ef5ece4322ebfb0438750b2517b50e1a
#
_cell.length_a   1.000
_cell.length_b   1.000
_cell.length_c   1.000
_cell.angle_alpha   90.00
_cell.angle_beta   90.00
_cell.angle_gamma   90.00
#
_symmetry.space_group_name_H-M   'P 1'
#
loop_
_entity.id
_entity.type
_entity.pdbx_description
1 polymer ?
#
loop_
_entity_poly.entity_id
_entity_poly.type
_entity_poly.pdbx_seq_one_letter_code
_entity_poly.pdbx_strand_id
1 'polypeptide(L)'
;MSTQTTDKKAALMDKLDAVLGKVLKIVNSKSIVAIKEGFMLTMPLTIIGSLFLLLAFVPIDGYSEFMSAIFGAQWSTPLFQVVGATFDILAMVGAFGIAYTYVKYEGHVGANAGVLAVVSLLIVSNGCLLYTSPSPRD
;
A
#
# COMPACT_ATOMS: atom_id res chain seq x y z
N MET A 1 39.97 24.97 -20.36
CA MET A 1 38.52 24.62 -20.41
C MET A 1 38.16 23.40 -19.58
N SER A 2 39.07 22.50 -19.28
CA SER A 2 38.81 21.28 -18.45
C SER A 2 38.70 21.51 -16.93
N THR A 3 39.27 22.56 -16.41
CA THR A 3 39.22 22.86 -14.96
C THR A 3 37.87 23.38 -14.49
N GLN A 4 37.16 24.14 -15.28
CA GLN A 4 35.84 24.66 -14.89
C GLN A 4 34.75 23.60 -14.80
N THR A 5 34.88 22.55 -15.59
CA THR A 5 33.91 21.45 -15.59
C THR A 5 34.08 20.55 -14.38
N THR A 6 35.33 20.42 -13.91
CA THR A 6 35.64 19.63 -12.70
C THR A 6 35.17 20.33 -11.43
N ASP A 7 35.32 21.67 -11.37
CA ASP A 7 34.84 22.46 -10.23
C ASP A 7 33.31 22.48 -10.13
N LYS A 8 32.62 22.54 -11.26
CA LYS A 8 31.15 22.44 -11.28
C LYS A 8 30.65 21.06 -10.84
N LYS A 9 31.36 20.00 -11.24
CA LYS A 9 31.02 18.65 -10.79
C LYS A 9 31.26 18.45 -9.31
N ALA A 10 32.36 18.96 -8.79
CA ALA A 10 32.67 18.90 -7.36
C ALA A 10 31.63 19.68 -6.53
N ALA A 11 31.22 20.87 -6.96
CA ALA A 11 30.19 21.66 -6.29
C ALA A 11 28.80 20.99 -6.33
N LEU A 12 28.47 20.31 -7.43
CA LEU A 12 27.24 19.51 -7.55
C LEU A 12 27.26 18.29 -6.64
N MET A 13 28.40 17.60 -6.53
CA MET A 13 28.56 16.46 -5.62
C MET A 13 28.42 16.88 -4.15
N ASP A 14 29.03 18.00 -3.75
CA ASP A 14 28.88 18.56 -2.40
C ASP A 14 27.41 18.90 -2.06
N LYS A 15 26.69 19.47 -3.02
CA LYS A 15 25.26 19.75 -2.84
C LYS A 15 24.43 18.47 -2.77
N LEU A 16 24.76 17.48 -3.60
CA LEU A 16 24.11 16.16 -3.56
C LEU A 16 24.36 15.45 -2.22
N ASP A 17 25.59 15.49 -1.70
CA ASP A 17 25.92 14.87 -0.42
C ASP A 17 25.20 15.58 0.74
N ALA A 18 25.07 16.89 0.71
CA ALA A 18 24.30 17.66 1.70
C ALA A 18 22.81 17.31 1.65
N VAL A 19 22.24 17.20 0.45
CA VAL A 19 20.83 16.81 0.25
C VAL A 19 20.62 15.36 0.67
N LEU A 20 21.52 14.45 0.27
CA LEU A 20 21.49 13.05 0.67
C LEU A 20 21.57 12.89 2.19
N GLY A 21 22.45 13.64 2.87
CA GLY A 21 22.56 13.65 4.32
C GLY A 21 21.25 14.07 5.01
N LYS A 22 20.59 15.11 4.48
CA LYS A 22 19.28 15.53 4.98
C LYS A 22 18.19 14.51 4.72
N VAL A 23 18.15 13.94 3.51
CA VAL A 23 17.19 12.89 3.12
C VAL A 23 17.41 11.63 3.96
N LEU A 24 18.64 11.20 4.17
CA LEU A 24 18.97 10.03 5.02
C LEU A 24 18.54 10.26 6.47
N LYS A 25 18.70 11.48 6.99
CA LYS A 25 18.23 11.83 8.34
C LYS A 25 16.70 11.75 8.44
N ILE A 26 15.98 12.18 7.41
CA ILE A 26 14.53 12.08 7.33
C ILE A 26 14.11 10.60 7.17
N VAL A 27 14.78 9.86 6.27
CA VAL A 27 14.50 8.44 6.01
C VAL A 27 14.74 7.57 7.25
N ASN A 28 15.73 7.90 8.08
CA ASN A 28 16.00 7.24 9.34
C ASN A 28 15.12 7.74 10.51
N SER A 29 14.20 8.67 10.27
CA SER A 29 13.25 9.07 11.29
C SER A 29 12.33 7.90 11.67
N LYS A 30 11.94 7.83 12.93
CA LYS A 30 11.07 6.76 13.48
C LYS A 30 9.80 6.56 12.65
N SER A 31 9.23 7.66 12.16
CA SER A 31 8.01 7.63 11.34
C SER A 31 8.19 6.89 10.03
N ILE A 32 9.29 7.14 9.32
CA ILE A 32 9.55 6.51 8.02
C ILE A 32 9.94 5.04 8.18
N VAL A 33 10.70 4.72 9.22
CA VAL A 33 11.01 3.31 9.55
C VAL A 33 9.71 2.55 9.88
N ALA A 34 8.81 3.15 10.64
CA ALA A 34 7.50 2.57 10.95
C ALA A 34 6.67 2.32 9.69
N ILE A 35 6.63 3.27 8.76
CA ILE A 35 5.95 3.12 7.48
C ILE A 35 6.56 1.95 6.68
N LYS A 36 7.88 1.91 6.58
CA LYS A 36 8.60 0.84 5.88
C LYS A 36 8.26 -0.54 6.45
N GLU A 37 8.33 -0.72 7.77
CA GLU A 37 8.01 -1.98 8.42
C GLU A 37 6.52 -2.34 8.28
N GLY A 38 5.64 -1.35 8.39
CA GLY A 38 4.21 -1.54 8.16
C GLY A 38 3.92 -2.06 6.75
N PHE A 39 4.59 -1.51 5.73
CA PHE A 39 4.47 -1.99 4.36
C PHE A 39 5.04 -3.40 4.17
N MET A 40 6.10 -3.77 4.87
CA MET A 40 6.63 -5.15 4.81
C MET A 40 5.60 -6.20 5.23
N LEU A 41 4.73 -5.87 6.18
CA LEU A 41 3.63 -6.74 6.59
C LEU A 41 2.58 -6.93 5.49
N THR A 42 2.43 -5.97 4.58
CA THR A 42 1.45 -6.04 3.50
C THR A 42 1.95 -6.76 2.24
N MET A 43 3.27 -6.99 2.12
CA MET A 43 3.86 -7.64 0.95
C MET A 43 3.27 -9.01 0.61
N PRO A 44 3.16 -9.98 1.54
CA PRO A 44 2.62 -11.28 1.22
C PRO A 44 1.16 -11.20 0.78
N LEU A 45 0.40 -10.27 1.34
CA LEU A 45 -0.99 -10.05 0.98
C LEU A 45 -1.14 -9.46 -0.43
N THR A 46 -0.24 -8.55 -0.80
CA THR A 46 -0.19 -7.97 -2.16
C THR A 46 0.11 -9.04 -3.22
N ILE A 47 1.02 -9.97 -2.93
CA ILE A 47 1.36 -11.06 -3.85
C ILE A 47 0.14 -11.96 -4.10
N ILE A 48 -0.57 -12.33 -3.05
CA ILE A 48 -1.79 -13.14 -3.16
C ILE A 48 -2.86 -12.38 -3.97
N GLY A 49 -3.12 -11.13 -3.65
CA GLY A 49 -4.09 -10.31 -4.36
C GLY A 49 -3.76 -10.14 -5.84
N SER A 50 -2.51 -9.93 -6.18
CA SER A 50 -2.06 -9.80 -7.58
C SER A 50 -2.17 -11.11 -8.35
N LEU A 51 -1.95 -12.24 -7.71
CA LEU A 51 -2.13 -13.57 -8.34
C LEU A 51 -3.60 -13.79 -8.75
N PHE A 52 -4.53 -13.49 -7.85
CA PHE A 52 -5.97 -13.59 -8.18
C PHE A 52 -6.39 -12.56 -9.24
N LEU A 53 -5.80 -11.37 -9.23
CA LEU A 53 -6.04 -10.38 -10.27
C LEU A 53 -5.56 -10.84 -11.63
N LEU A 54 -4.38 -11.45 -11.70
CA LEU A 54 -3.86 -12.05 -12.94
C LEU A 54 -4.77 -13.17 -13.46
N LEU A 55 -5.25 -14.03 -12.58
CA LEU A 55 -6.20 -15.09 -12.95
C LEU A 55 -7.52 -14.53 -13.50
N ALA A 56 -7.97 -13.38 -12.96
CA ALA A 56 -9.19 -12.73 -13.42
C ALA A 56 -9.02 -12.03 -14.79
N PHE A 57 -7.83 -11.52 -15.08
CA PHE A 57 -7.51 -10.74 -16.27
C PHE A 57 -6.53 -11.40 -17.22
N VAL A 58 -6.54 -12.73 -17.34
CA VAL A 58 -5.66 -13.41 -18.31
C VAL A 58 -6.00 -12.97 -19.74
N PRO A 59 -5.09 -12.31 -20.45
CA PRO A 59 -5.34 -11.80 -21.80
C PRO A 59 -5.12 -12.90 -22.86
N ILE A 60 -5.87 -13.99 -22.74
CA ILE A 60 -5.83 -15.08 -23.71
C ILE A 60 -7.20 -15.16 -24.36
N ASP A 61 -7.24 -15.11 -25.68
CA ASP A 61 -8.46 -15.27 -26.45
C ASP A 61 -9.07 -16.65 -26.18
N GLY A 62 -10.34 -16.67 -25.77
CA GLY A 62 -11.05 -17.88 -25.39
C GLY A 62 -10.92 -18.33 -23.92
N TYR A 63 -10.05 -17.67 -23.10
CA TYR A 63 -9.93 -18.01 -21.67
C TYR A 63 -11.22 -17.73 -20.90
N SER A 64 -11.85 -16.61 -21.16
CA SER A 64 -13.13 -16.23 -20.55
C SER A 64 -14.27 -17.17 -20.94
N GLU A 65 -14.28 -17.62 -22.19
CA GLU A 65 -15.26 -18.60 -22.68
C GLU A 65 -15.05 -19.97 -22.06
N PHE A 66 -13.80 -20.42 -21.96
CA PHE A 66 -13.43 -21.66 -21.32
C PHE A 66 -13.80 -21.67 -19.83
N MET A 67 -13.49 -20.58 -19.12
CA MET A 67 -13.83 -20.44 -17.69
C MET A 67 -15.34 -20.32 -17.48
N SER A 68 -16.05 -19.62 -18.35
CA SER A 68 -17.52 -19.54 -18.27
C SER A 68 -18.19 -20.86 -18.53
N ALA A 69 -17.61 -21.71 -19.36
CA ALA A 69 -18.10 -23.07 -19.62
C ALA A 69 -17.93 -24.02 -18.43
N ILE A 70 -16.83 -23.84 -17.64
CA ILE A 70 -16.55 -24.71 -16.48
C ILE A 70 -17.24 -24.22 -15.22
N PHE A 71 -17.17 -22.92 -14.95
CA PHE A 71 -17.61 -22.28 -13.69
C PHE A 71 -18.92 -21.49 -13.82
N GLY A 72 -19.45 -21.34 -15.04
CA GLY A 72 -20.64 -20.54 -15.31
C GLY A 72 -20.36 -19.10 -15.75
N ALA A 73 -21.41 -18.40 -16.19
CA ALA A 73 -21.30 -17.05 -16.76
C ALA A 73 -20.73 -16.00 -15.78
N GLN A 74 -20.81 -16.25 -14.48
CA GLN A 74 -20.35 -15.32 -13.44
C GLN A 74 -19.06 -15.78 -12.73
N TRP A 75 -18.22 -16.53 -13.42
CA TRP A 75 -16.97 -17.06 -12.86
C TRP A 75 -16.01 -15.99 -12.34
N SER A 76 -16.04 -14.81 -12.94
CA SER A 76 -15.16 -13.69 -12.55
C SER A 76 -15.59 -12.99 -11.25
N THR A 77 -16.89 -13.04 -10.93
CA THR A 77 -17.44 -12.36 -9.73
C THR A 77 -16.75 -12.79 -8.43
N PRO A 78 -16.60 -14.08 -8.11
CA PRO A 78 -15.89 -14.47 -6.87
C PRO A 78 -14.41 -14.09 -6.89
N LEU A 79 -13.76 -14.10 -8.05
CA LEU A 79 -12.37 -13.66 -8.17
C LEU A 79 -12.22 -12.18 -7.86
N PHE A 80 -13.10 -11.33 -8.41
CA PHE A 80 -13.12 -9.91 -8.09
C PHE A 80 -13.47 -9.62 -6.63
N GLN A 81 -14.34 -10.42 -6.03
CA GLN A 81 -14.63 -10.30 -4.59
C GLN A 81 -13.41 -10.63 -3.74
N VAL A 82 -12.64 -11.66 -4.08
CA VAL A 82 -11.39 -11.99 -3.39
C VAL A 82 -10.37 -10.89 -3.56
N VAL A 83 -10.22 -10.34 -4.75
CA VAL A 83 -9.31 -9.21 -5.02
C VAL A 83 -9.72 -8.00 -4.19
N GLY A 84 -11.01 -7.62 -4.22
CA GLY A 84 -11.53 -6.50 -3.43
C GLY A 84 -11.30 -6.68 -1.93
N ALA A 85 -11.65 -7.84 -1.39
CA ALA A 85 -11.44 -8.17 0.02
C ALA A 85 -9.95 -8.12 0.40
N THR A 86 -9.06 -8.59 -0.50
CA THR A 86 -7.61 -8.57 -0.25
C THR A 86 -7.08 -7.15 -0.18
N PHE A 87 -7.52 -6.28 -1.07
CA PHE A 87 -7.11 -4.86 -1.04
C PHE A 87 -7.69 -4.11 0.16
N ASP A 88 -8.93 -4.41 0.56
CA ASP A 88 -9.53 -3.84 1.76
C ASP A 88 -8.76 -4.25 3.03
N ILE A 89 -8.42 -5.53 3.14
CA ILE A 89 -7.61 -6.05 4.25
C ILE A 89 -6.21 -5.45 4.21
N LEU A 90 -5.62 -5.24 3.02
CA LEU A 90 -4.32 -4.61 2.85
C LEU A 90 -4.27 -3.22 3.49
N ALA A 91 -5.29 -2.41 3.29
CA ALA A 91 -5.40 -1.10 3.89
C ALA A 91 -5.48 -1.18 5.42
N MET A 92 -6.27 -2.13 5.94
CA MET A 92 -6.41 -2.35 7.39
C MET A 92 -5.10 -2.82 8.03
N VAL A 93 -4.45 -3.81 7.42
CA VAL A 93 -3.17 -4.36 7.89
C VAL A 93 -2.07 -3.30 7.81
N GLY A 94 -2.05 -2.51 6.75
CA GLY A 94 -1.11 -1.40 6.59
C GLY A 94 -1.29 -0.33 7.68
N ALA A 95 -2.51 0.11 7.92
CA ALA A 95 -2.81 1.09 8.97
C ALA A 95 -2.43 0.57 10.37
N PHE A 96 -2.78 -0.68 10.67
CA PHE A 96 -2.40 -1.34 11.93
C PHE A 96 -0.88 -1.42 12.06
N GLY A 97 -0.21 -1.94 11.03
CA GLY A 97 1.25 -2.16 11.03
C GLY A 97 2.04 -0.88 11.24
N ILE A 98 1.66 0.19 10.53
CA ILE A 98 2.33 1.50 10.65
C ILE A 98 2.16 2.06 12.07
N ALA A 99 0.93 2.09 12.59
CA ALA A 99 0.64 2.61 13.92
C ALA A 99 1.29 1.77 15.02
N TYR A 100 1.23 0.45 14.91
CA TYR A 100 1.87 -0.49 15.83
C TYR A 100 3.38 -0.25 15.91
N THR A 101 4.03 -0.21 14.76
CA THR A 101 5.48 -0.06 14.67
C THR A 101 5.94 1.31 15.17
N TYR A 102 5.20 2.37 14.82
CA TYR A 102 5.51 3.73 15.27
C TYR A 102 5.51 3.83 16.81
N VAL A 103 4.46 3.36 17.46
CA VAL A 103 4.31 3.42 18.93
C VAL A 103 5.32 2.50 19.62
N LYS A 104 5.65 1.36 19.01
CA LYS A 104 6.69 0.47 19.51
C LYS A 104 8.06 1.14 19.53
N TYR A 105 8.39 1.95 18.52
CA TYR A 105 9.63 2.75 18.50
C TYR A 105 9.65 3.85 19.56
N GLU A 106 8.48 4.32 19.99
CA GLU A 106 8.36 5.26 21.12
C GLU A 106 8.44 4.58 22.50
N GLY A 107 8.56 3.25 22.54
CA GLY A 107 8.69 2.48 23.77
C GLY A 107 7.35 2.15 24.46
N HIS A 108 6.24 2.32 23.78
CA HIS A 108 4.90 2.04 24.30
C HIS A 108 4.29 0.78 23.67
N VAL A 109 3.17 0.33 24.22
CA VAL A 109 2.45 -0.84 23.71
C VAL A 109 1.76 -0.47 22.40
N GLY A 110 2.30 -0.96 21.28
CA GLY A 110 1.82 -0.61 19.94
C GLY A 110 0.44 -1.16 19.57
N ALA A 111 -0.04 -2.21 20.25
CA ALA A 111 -1.29 -2.87 19.92
C ALA A 111 -2.51 -1.93 19.99
N ASN A 112 -2.59 -1.11 21.03
CA ASN A 112 -3.68 -0.15 21.19
C ASN A 112 -3.71 0.89 20.08
N ALA A 113 -2.53 1.38 19.68
CA ALA A 113 -2.41 2.34 18.59
C ALA A 113 -2.80 1.71 17.23
N GLY A 114 -2.41 0.46 17.00
CA GLY A 114 -2.81 -0.28 15.81
C GLY A 114 -4.32 -0.44 15.70
N VAL A 115 -4.98 -0.82 16.80
CA VAL A 115 -6.44 -0.94 16.83
C VAL A 115 -7.12 0.41 16.59
N LEU A 116 -6.65 1.47 17.25
CA LEU A 116 -7.19 2.83 17.03
C LEU A 116 -7.05 3.29 15.58
N ALA A 117 -5.92 2.98 14.92
CA ALA A 117 -5.70 3.31 13.52
C ALA A 117 -6.69 2.58 12.60
N VAL A 118 -6.95 1.30 12.85
CA VAL A 118 -7.93 0.51 12.08
C VAL A 118 -9.34 1.05 12.29
N VAL A 119 -9.72 1.34 13.52
CA VAL A 119 -11.04 1.91 13.83
C VAL A 119 -11.22 3.27 13.15
N SER A 120 -10.20 4.12 13.19
CA SER A 120 -10.22 5.42 12.51
C SER A 120 -10.36 5.26 10.99
N LEU A 121 -9.64 4.31 10.41
CA LEU A 121 -9.75 3.99 8.99
C LEU A 121 -11.16 3.55 8.61
N LEU A 122 -11.78 2.67 9.40
CA LEU A 122 -13.14 2.19 9.17
C LEU A 122 -14.18 3.31 9.28
N ILE A 123 -14.02 4.21 10.25
CA ILE A 123 -14.92 5.35 10.41
C ILE A 123 -14.83 6.28 9.20
N VAL A 124 -13.62 6.59 8.75
CA VAL A 124 -13.38 7.45 7.59
C VAL A 124 -13.88 6.78 6.31
N SER A 125 -13.64 5.49 6.12
CA SER A 125 -14.10 4.76 4.93
C SER A 125 -15.62 4.66 4.87
N ASN A 126 -16.29 4.40 5.98
CA ASN A 126 -17.75 4.43 6.07
C ASN A 126 -18.32 5.83 5.81
N GLY A 127 -17.71 6.86 6.37
CA GLY A 127 -18.08 8.23 6.09
C GLY A 127 -17.94 8.57 4.60
N CYS A 128 -16.86 8.14 3.98
CA CYS A 128 -16.61 8.33 2.56
C CYS A 128 -17.63 7.57 1.69
N LEU A 129 -17.97 6.33 2.03
CA LEU A 129 -18.96 5.53 1.31
C LEU A 129 -20.38 6.10 1.41
N LEU A 130 -20.75 6.63 2.57
CA LEU A 130 -22.05 7.26 2.76
C LEU A 130 -22.20 8.54 1.93
N TYR A 131 -21.11 9.28 1.71
CA TYR A 131 -21.14 10.49 0.90
C TYR A 131 -21.03 10.24 -0.60
N THR A 132 -20.38 9.17 -1.01
CA THR A 132 -20.11 8.88 -2.43
C THR A 132 -21.05 7.84 -3.03
N SER A 133 -21.67 7.00 -2.22
CA SER A 133 -22.67 6.04 -2.70
C SER A 133 -23.99 6.74 -2.92
N PRO A 134 -24.63 6.58 -4.12
CA PRO A 134 -25.98 7.04 -4.30
C PRO A 134 -26.88 6.34 -3.29
N SER A 135 -27.66 7.15 -2.57
CA SER A 135 -28.58 6.63 -1.56
C SER A 135 -29.55 5.62 -2.19
N PRO A 136 -29.71 4.42 -1.64
CA PRO A 136 -30.68 3.45 -2.15
C PRO A 136 -32.14 3.88 -1.96
N ARG A 137 -32.39 5.09 -1.43
CA ARG A 137 -33.71 5.66 -1.21
C ARG A 137 -34.22 6.59 -2.32
N ASP A 138 -33.33 6.89 -3.24
CA ASP A 138 -33.66 7.65 -4.46
C ASP A 138 -33.81 6.69 -5.68
#